data_8ddb9fe0482bd58f802033d959e59173
#
_entry.id   8ddb9fe0482bd58f802033d959e59173
#
_cell.length_a   1.000
_cell.length_b   1.000
_cell.length_c   1.000
_cell.angle_alpha   90.00
_cell.angle_beta   90.00
_cell.angle_gamma   90.00
#
_symmetry.space_group_name_H-M   'P 1'
#
loop_
_entity.id
_entity.type
_entity.pdbx_description
1 polymer ?
#
loop_
_entity_poly.entity_id
_entity_poly.type
_entity_poly.pdbx_seq_one_letter_code
_entity_poly.pdbx_strand_id
1 'polypeptide(L)'
;MDYSGYPDCRAKFIESFRHTAKLATKAADENWEYQIHAPLQSLTKAEIIKLGSKLGVDYADTVSCYQLDARGYSCGVCDSCRLRHKGFEEAGVPDPTKYRR
;
A
#
# COMPACT_ATOMS: atom_id res chain seq x y z
N MET A 1 5.79 8.75 0.38
CA MET A 1 5.89 7.36 -0.09
C MET A 1 5.42 6.40 1.00
N ASP A 2 4.54 5.50 0.66
CA ASP A 2 4.03 4.53 1.63
C ASP A 2 4.82 3.22 1.53
N TYR A 3 5.88 3.12 2.30
CA TYR A 3 6.59 1.87 2.42
C TYR A 3 7.18 1.72 3.82
N SER A 4 7.29 0.48 4.27
CA SER A 4 7.87 0.15 5.59
C SER A 4 9.34 -0.25 5.47
N GLY A 5 10.06 0.34 4.51
CA GLY A 5 11.46 0.08 4.29
C GLY A 5 11.75 -1.08 3.32
N TYR A 6 10.72 -1.66 2.72
CA TYR A 6 10.91 -2.76 1.77
C TYR A 6 11.45 -2.24 0.44
N PRO A 7 12.56 -2.79 -0.06
CA PRO A 7 13.13 -2.36 -1.34
C PRO A 7 12.20 -2.52 -2.53
N ASP A 8 11.29 -3.51 -2.51
CA ASP A 8 10.36 -3.78 -3.59
C ASP A 8 9.20 -2.77 -3.68
N CYS A 9 9.14 -1.82 -2.75
CA CYS A 9 8.19 -0.71 -2.82
C CYS A 9 8.78 0.52 -3.52
N ARG A 10 10.03 0.47 -3.94
CA ARG A 10 10.74 1.62 -4.50
C ARG A 10 10.58 1.70 -6.02
N ALA A 11 10.61 2.95 -6.54
CA ALA A 11 10.51 3.21 -7.99
C ALA A 11 11.56 2.44 -8.79
N LYS A 12 12.75 2.33 -8.25
CA LYS A 12 13.88 1.62 -8.82
C LYS A 12 13.57 0.15 -9.07
N PHE A 13 12.91 -0.51 -8.11
CA PHE A 13 12.48 -1.90 -8.28
C PHE A 13 11.38 -2.01 -9.35
N ILE A 14 10.39 -1.14 -9.30
CA ILE A 14 9.28 -1.16 -10.26
C ILE A 14 9.79 -0.99 -11.69
N GLU A 15 10.74 -0.08 -11.91
CA GLU A 15 11.32 0.13 -13.24
C GLU A 15 12.10 -1.10 -13.71
N SER A 16 12.87 -1.73 -12.83
CA SER A 16 13.59 -2.96 -13.13
C SER A 16 12.64 -4.11 -13.48
N PHE A 17 11.55 -4.24 -12.73
CA PHE A 17 10.53 -5.25 -12.98
C PHE A 17 9.84 -5.01 -14.33
N ARG A 18 9.52 -3.75 -14.63
CA ARG A 18 8.93 -3.38 -15.92
C ARG A 18 9.82 -3.82 -17.09
N HIS A 19 11.10 -3.57 -16.98
CA HIS A 19 12.06 -3.97 -18.00
C HIS A 19 12.11 -5.49 -18.16
N THR A 20 12.16 -6.23 -17.06
CA THR A 20 12.16 -7.68 -17.05
C THR A 20 10.88 -8.24 -17.69
N ALA A 21 9.72 -7.71 -17.31
CA ALA A 21 8.44 -8.14 -17.85
C ALA A 21 8.34 -7.88 -19.35
N LYS A 22 8.88 -6.75 -19.82
CA LYS A 22 8.94 -6.43 -21.25
C LYS A 22 9.71 -7.48 -22.02
N LEU A 23 10.87 -7.89 -21.50
CA LEU A 23 11.70 -8.91 -22.15
C LEU A 23 11.04 -10.29 -22.15
N ALA A 24 10.21 -10.56 -21.15
CA ALA A 24 9.63 -11.88 -20.93
C ALA A 24 8.30 -12.10 -21.66
N THR A 25 7.68 -11.06 -22.20
CA THR A 25 6.35 -11.18 -22.82
C THR A 25 6.42 -11.01 -24.32
N LYS A 26 5.71 -11.89 -25.03
CA LYS A 26 5.65 -11.87 -26.49
C LYS A 26 5.03 -10.57 -27.02
N ALA A 27 3.99 -10.08 -26.37
CA ALA A 27 3.31 -8.86 -26.79
C ALA A 27 4.26 -7.65 -26.80
N ALA A 28 5.11 -7.54 -25.79
CA ALA A 28 6.09 -6.46 -25.72
C ALA A 28 7.19 -6.60 -26.74
N ASP A 29 7.54 -7.84 -27.09
CA ASP A 29 8.52 -8.15 -28.13
C ASP A 29 8.03 -7.71 -29.52
N GLU A 30 6.72 -7.54 -29.68
CA GLU A 30 6.09 -7.11 -30.93
C GLU A 30 5.81 -5.59 -30.94
N ASN A 31 6.71 -4.79 -30.38
CA ASN A 31 6.65 -3.31 -30.33
C ASN A 31 5.59 -2.74 -29.40
N TRP A 32 5.11 -3.52 -28.44
CA TRP A 32 4.20 -3.04 -27.42
C TRP A 32 4.98 -2.61 -26.17
N GLU A 33 4.64 -1.46 -25.61
CA GLU A 33 5.24 -0.99 -24.37
C GLU A 33 4.54 -1.58 -23.16
N TYR A 34 5.29 -2.32 -22.34
CA TYR A 34 4.77 -2.84 -21.08
C TYR A 34 4.75 -1.73 -20.04
N GLN A 35 3.57 -1.44 -19.52
CA GLN A 35 3.40 -0.38 -18.53
C GLN A 35 2.98 -0.95 -17.19
N ILE A 36 3.61 -0.47 -16.11
CA ILE A 36 3.22 -0.80 -14.74
C ILE A 36 2.72 0.48 -14.08
N HIS A 37 1.49 0.43 -13.63
CA HIS A 37 0.88 1.57 -12.94
C HIS A 37 1.07 1.41 -11.43
N ALA A 38 1.75 2.36 -10.81
CA ALA A 38 1.97 2.40 -9.37
C ALA A 38 1.52 3.78 -8.84
N PRO A 39 0.21 4.06 -8.86
CA PRO A 39 -0.31 5.42 -8.60
C PRO A 39 -0.10 5.90 -7.16
N LEU A 40 0.18 5.01 -6.23
CA LEU A 40 0.38 5.36 -4.82
C LEU A 40 1.85 5.56 -4.45
N GLN A 41 2.77 5.29 -5.38
CA GLN A 41 4.19 5.21 -5.06
C GLN A 41 4.80 6.50 -4.53
N SER A 42 4.34 7.65 -5.01
CA SER A 42 4.83 8.96 -4.57
C SER A 42 4.03 9.57 -3.43
N LEU A 43 3.03 8.87 -2.94
CA LEU A 43 2.14 9.38 -1.89
C LEU A 43 2.59 8.89 -0.51
N THR A 44 2.40 9.75 0.50
CA THR A 44 2.55 9.33 1.90
C THR A 44 1.35 8.48 2.31
N LYS A 45 1.46 7.77 3.42
CA LYS A 45 0.34 7.00 3.95
C LYS A 45 -0.89 7.89 4.19
N ALA A 46 -0.69 9.09 4.73
CA ALA A 46 -1.77 10.04 4.95
C ALA A 46 -2.46 10.45 3.65
N GLU A 47 -1.67 10.72 2.61
CA GLU A 47 -2.21 11.07 1.30
C GLU A 47 -3.00 9.92 0.67
N ILE A 48 -2.53 8.68 0.84
CA ILE A 48 -3.24 7.48 0.38
C ILE A 48 -4.58 7.35 1.09
N ILE A 49 -4.61 7.55 2.41
CA ILE A 49 -5.84 7.47 3.20
C ILE A 49 -6.85 8.54 2.75
N LYS A 50 -6.38 9.76 2.53
CA LYS A 50 -7.25 10.84 2.03
C LYS A 50 -7.82 10.52 0.66
N LEU A 51 -6.99 10.01 -0.24
CA LEU A 51 -7.42 9.63 -1.59
C LEU A 51 -8.46 8.50 -1.53
N GLY A 52 -8.19 7.46 -0.74
CA GLY A 52 -9.13 6.36 -0.58
C GLY A 52 -10.46 6.80 0.01
N SER A 53 -10.44 7.68 1.01
CA SER A 53 -11.65 8.25 1.60
C SER A 53 -12.45 9.02 0.56
N LYS A 54 -11.78 9.80 -0.27
CA LYS A 54 -12.41 10.55 -1.36
C LYS A 54 -13.06 9.62 -2.38
N LEU A 55 -12.47 8.45 -2.61
CA LEU A 55 -12.98 7.46 -3.55
C LEU A 55 -14.03 6.52 -2.93
N GLY A 56 -14.38 6.70 -1.67
CA GLY A 56 -15.41 5.91 -1.01
C GLY A 56 -14.94 4.64 -0.33
N VAL A 57 -13.63 4.49 -0.10
CA VAL A 57 -13.10 3.33 0.62
C VAL A 57 -13.52 3.40 2.08
N ASP A 58 -14.14 2.34 2.58
CA ASP A 58 -14.42 2.19 4.01
C ASP A 58 -13.28 1.39 4.65
N TYR A 59 -12.42 2.08 5.36
CA TYR A 59 -11.24 1.44 5.97
C TYR A 59 -11.58 0.49 7.11
N ALA A 60 -12.82 0.51 7.62
CA ALA A 60 -13.28 -0.48 8.59
C ALA A 60 -13.29 -1.90 7.98
N ASP A 61 -13.40 -1.99 6.66
CA ASP A 61 -13.40 -3.26 5.93
C ASP A 61 -11.99 -3.74 5.55
N THR A 62 -10.96 -3.05 6.01
CA THR A 62 -9.57 -3.34 5.63
C THR A 62 -8.72 -3.64 6.85
N VAL A 63 -7.66 -4.41 6.64
CA VAL A 63 -6.67 -4.70 7.67
C VAL A 63 -5.27 -4.53 7.10
N SER A 64 -4.34 -4.09 7.95
CA SER A 64 -2.93 -3.97 7.59
C SER A 64 -2.03 -4.86 8.47
N CYS A 65 -2.52 -5.28 9.60
CA CYS A 65 -1.75 -5.99 10.63
C CYS A 65 -1.15 -7.30 10.12
N TYR A 66 0.10 -7.55 10.51
CA TYR A 66 0.79 -8.82 10.19
C TYR A 66 0.43 -9.95 11.15
N GLN A 67 -0.27 -9.65 12.24
CA GLN A 67 -0.51 -10.58 13.35
C GLN A 67 -1.96 -10.50 13.85
N LEU A 68 -2.92 -10.61 12.94
CA LEU A 68 -4.34 -10.58 13.32
C LEU A 68 -4.66 -11.74 14.27
N ASP A 69 -5.54 -11.49 15.24
CA ASP A 69 -6.04 -12.57 16.08
C ASP A 69 -7.18 -13.35 15.38
N ALA A 70 -7.73 -14.36 16.06
CA ALA A 70 -8.77 -15.21 15.50
C ALA A 70 -10.06 -14.44 15.14
N ARG A 71 -10.27 -13.27 15.72
CA ARG A 71 -11.42 -12.41 15.43
C ARG A 71 -11.13 -11.38 14.33
N GLY A 72 -9.91 -11.37 13.81
CA GLY A 72 -9.47 -10.37 12.82
C GLY A 72 -9.10 -9.03 13.42
N TYR A 73 -8.79 -8.97 14.71
CA TYR A 73 -8.37 -7.74 15.37
C TYR A 73 -6.87 -7.52 15.21
N SER A 74 -6.49 -6.27 14.98
CA SER A 74 -5.11 -5.85 14.75
C SER A 74 -4.32 -5.77 16.06
N CYS A 75 -3.02 -6.10 16.01
CA CYS A 75 -2.19 -6.09 17.22
C CYS A 75 -1.87 -4.68 17.75
N GLY A 76 -1.86 -3.69 16.86
CA GLY A 76 -1.56 -2.31 17.23
C GLY A 76 -0.08 -2.00 17.43
N VAL A 77 0.80 -2.99 17.37
CA VAL A 77 2.23 -2.81 17.70
C VAL A 77 3.21 -3.19 16.59
N CYS A 78 2.78 -3.92 15.56
CA CYS A 78 3.67 -4.22 14.45
C CYS A 78 3.89 -2.96 13.58
N ASP A 79 4.93 -2.98 12.75
CA ASP A 79 5.25 -1.84 11.89
C ASP A 79 4.07 -1.40 11.02
N SER A 80 3.35 -2.36 10.48
CA SER A 80 2.20 -2.06 9.64
C SER A 80 1.08 -1.36 10.41
N CYS A 81 0.81 -1.79 11.64
CA CYS A 81 -0.18 -1.14 12.51
C CYS A 81 0.25 0.28 12.88
N ARG A 82 1.54 0.47 13.19
CA ARG A 82 2.07 1.78 13.55
C ARG A 82 1.98 2.76 12.40
N LEU A 83 2.36 2.33 11.21
CA LEU A 83 2.28 3.16 10.00
C LEU A 83 0.83 3.50 9.67
N ARG A 84 -0.06 2.54 9.80
CA ARG A 84 -1.49 2.75 9.55
C ARG A 84 -2.08 3.78 10.52
N HIS A 85 -1.84 3.60 11.81
CA HIS A 85 -2.34 4.50 12.85
C HIS A 85 -1.82 5.92 12.64
N LYS A 86 -0.52 6.05 12.41
CA LYS A 86 0.12 7.34 12.13
C LYS A 86 -0.46 7.98 10.86
N GLY A 87 -0.72 7.17 9.84
CA GLY A 87 -1.32 7.65 8.60
C GLY A 87 -2.70 8.26 8.81
N PHE A 88 -3.56 7.61 9.58
CA PHE A 88 -4.88 8.16 9.91
C PHE A 88 -4.76 9.45 10.71
N GLU A 89 -3.86 9.47 11.68
CA GLU A 89 -3.62 10.65 12.51
C GLU A 89 -3.17 11.84 11.67
N GLU A 90 -2.18 11.65 10.80
CA GLU A 90 -1.68 12.70 9.92
C GLU A 90 -2.70 13.13 8.87
N ALA A 91 -3.56 12.21 8.44
CA ALA A 91 -4.63 12.52 7.48
C ALA A 91 -5.79 13.29 8.12
N GLY A 92 -5.89 13.28 9.43
CA GLY A 92 -7.04 13.86 10.14
C GLY A 92 -8.32 13.06 9.94
N VAL A 93 -8.19 11.78 9.63
CA VAL A 93 -9.32 10.85 9.42
C VAL A 93 -9.40 9.90 10.62
N PRO A 94 -10.59 9.69 11.21
CA PRO A 94 -10.71 8.74 12.31
C PRO A 94 -10.25 7.34 11.89
N ASP A 95 -9.48 6.68 12.75
CA ASP A 95 -8.98 5.33 12.52
C ASP A 95 -10.06 4.31 12.92
N PRO A 96 -10.68 3.61 11.97
CA PRO A 96 -11.76 2.65 12.28
C PRO A 96 -11.23 1.26 12.64
N THR A 97 -9.92 1.09 12.71
CA THR A 97 -9.29 -0.21 12.92
C THR A 97 -9.65 -0.78 14.28
N LYS A 98 -10.00 -2.05 14.31
CA LYS A 98 -10.28 -2.77 15.56
C LYS A 98 -8.98 -3.35 16.09
N TYR A 99 -8.47 -2.75 17.15
CA TYR A 99 -7.26 -3.22 17.81
C TYR A 99 -7.63 -4.13 18.99
N ARG A 100 -6.85 -5.20 19.15
CA ARG A 100 -6.99 -6.03 20.35
C ARG A 100 -6.38 -5.31 21.56
N ARG A 101 -6.88 -5.64 22.70
CA ARG A 101 -6.46 -5.04 23.96
C ARG A 101 -5.42 -5.89 24.68
#